data_7893966e3895bcc54b5ebc4f7cbf9cf8
#
_entry.id   7893966e3895bcc54b5ebc4f7cbf9cf8
#
_cell.length_a   1.000
_cell.length_b   1.000
_cell.length_c   1.000
_cell.angle_alpha   90.00
_cell.angle_beta   90.00
_cell.angle_gamma   90.00
#
_symmetry.space_group_name_H-M   'P 1'
#
loop_
_entity.id
_entity.type
_entity.pdbx_description
1 polymer ?
#
loop_
_entity_poly.entity_id
_entity_poly.type
_entity_poly.pdbx_seq_one_letter_code
_entity_poly.pdbx_strand_id
1 'polypeptide(L)' 'MIRAVICDDEAATVNIIRYYIESKNFPLEIIGTAENGRDALALIQKTKPNLVFMDIHMPYMDGFQVIQSIENC' A
#
# COMPACT_ATOMS: atom_id res chain seq x y z
N MET A 1 -0.29 4.00 16.95
CA MET A 1 0.59 4.02 15.77
C MET A 1 -0.27 3.89 14.52
N ILE A 2 0.06 4.64 13.49
CA ILE A 2 -0.69 4.60 12.23
C ILE A 2 -0.36 3.31 11.48
N ARG A 3 -1.39 2.57 11.08
CA ARG A 3 -1.24 1.31 10.35
C ARG A 3 -1.25 1.61 8.85
N ALA A 4 -0.19 1.21 8.16
CA ALA A 4 0.01 1.54 6.75
C ALA A 4 0.31 0.31 5.90
N VAL A 5 -0.08 0.36 4.62
CA VAL A 5 0.30 -0.64 3.63
C VAL A 5 1.00 0.04 2.46
N ILE A 6 1.86 -0.70 1.76
CA ILE A 6 2.58 -0.23 0.59
C ILE A 6 2.18 -1.10 -0.59
N CYS A 7 1.68 -0.48 -1.66
CA CYS A 7 1.22 -1.16 -2.85
C CYS A 7 2.03 -0.67 -4.05
N ASP A 8 3.03 -1.46 -4.46
CA ASP A 8 3.96 -1.12 -5.53
C ASP A 8 4.53 -2.40 -6.11
N ASP A 9 4.70 -2.45 -7.43
CA ASP A 9 5.25 -3.62 -8.10
C ASP A 9 6.79 -3.67 -8.07
N GLU A 10 7.43 -2.62 -7.58
CA GLU A 10 8.89 -2.57 -7.48
C GLU A 10 9.34 -2.75 -6.03
N ALA A 11 10.03 -3.86 -5.77
CA ALA A 11 10.53 -4.14 -4.43
C ALA A 11 11.50 -3.05 -3.94
N ALA A 12 12.27 -2.44 -4.85
CA ALA A 12 13.18 -1.36 -4.49
C ALA A 12 12.43 -0.16 -3.90
N THR A 13 11.30 0.21 -4.48
CA THR A 13 10.47 1.30 -3.97
C THR A 13 9.92 0.99 -2.58
N VAL A 14 9.43 -0.23 -2.39
CA VAL A 14 8.92 -0.68 -1.09
C VAL A 14 10.03 -0.58 -0.03
N ASN A 15 11.23 -1.03 -0.37
CA ASN A 15 12.36 -1.01 0.58
C ASN A 15 12.78 0.41 0.93
N ILE A 16 12.75 1.34 -0.05
CA ILE A 16 13.07 2.75 0.19
C ILE A 16 12.07 3.37 1.15
N ILE A 17 10.79 3.13 0.95
CA ILE A 17 9.73 3.66 1.82
C ILE A 17 9.91 3.13 3.24
N ARG A 18 10.10 1.81 3.38
CA ARG A 18 10.35 1.20 4.69
C ARG A 18 11.57 1.82 5.39
N TYR A 19 12.65 2.02 4.64
CA TYR A 19 13.88 2.58 5.19
C TYR A 19 13.64 3.97 5.76
N TYR A 20 12.95 4.83 5.01
CA TYR A 20 12.66 6.19 5.49
C TYR A 20 11.75 6.19 6.72
N ILE A 21 10.73 5.34 6.74
CA ILE A 21 9.81 5.25 7.87
C ILE A 21 10.58 4.82 9.13
N GLU A 22 11.41 3.79 9.01
CA GLU A 22 12.16 3.26 10.15
C GLU A 22 13.25 4.21 10.62
N SER A 23 14.01 4.81 9.69
CA SER A 23 15.17 5.65 10.03
C SER A 23 14.77 7.02 10.59
N LYS A 24 13.58 7.51 10.27
CA LYS A 24 13.08 8.80 10.75
C LYS A 24 12.16 8.67 11.96
N ASN A 25 11.93 7.45 12.44
CA ASN A 25 11.05 7.19 13.58
C ASN A 25 9.64 7.75 13.39
N PHE A 26 9.09 7.67 12.19
CA PHE A 26 7.69 8.04 11.99
C PHE A 26 6.78 7.12 12.81
N PRO A 27 5.67 7.62 13.35
CA PRO A 27 4.73 6.80 14.12
C PRO A 27 3.85 5.96 13.19
N LEU A 28 4.49 5.18 12.32
CA LEU A 28 3.87 4.36 11.29
C LEU A 28 4.34 2.92 11.41
N GLU A 29 3.41 2.00 11.25
CA GLU A 29 3.72 0.57 11.15
C GLU A 29 3.30 0.06 9.78
N ILE A 30 4.22 -0.53 9.02
CA ILE A 30 3.89 -1.17 7.75
C ILE A 30 3.35 -2.55 8.06
N ILE A 31 2.07 -2.75 7.85
CA ILE A 31 1.38 -3.99 8.21
C ILE A 31 1.24 -4.96 7.04
N GLY A 32 1.60 -4.53 5.83
CA GLY A 32 1.59 -5.39 4.68
C GLY A 32 2.01 -4.67 3.42
N THR A 33 2.33 -5.45 2.39
CA THR A 33 2.69 -4.94 1.07
C THR A 33 1.98 -5.74 0.00
N ALA A 34 1.76 -5.12 -1.17
CA ALA A 34 1.17 -5.77 -2.32
C ALA A 34 1.91 -5.34 -3.57
N GLU A 35 2.00 -6.22 -4.57
CA GLU A 35 2.75 -5.98 -5.79
C GLU A 35 1.88 -5.65 -6.99
N ASN A 36 0.58 -5.77 -6.87
CA ASN A 36 -0.36 -5.49 -7.95
C ASN A 36 -1.69 -5.01 -7.37
N GLY A 37 -2.56 -4.51 -8.24
CA GLY A 37 -3.83 -3.93 -7.81
C GLY A 37 -4.78 -4.92 -7.17
N ARG A 38 -4.79 -6.16 -7.67
CA ARG A 38 -5.66 -7.19 -7.11
C ARG A 38 -5.28 -7.51 -5.66
N ASP A 39 -3.99 -7.75 -5.42
CA ASP A 39 -3.49 -8.05 -4.09
C ASP A 39 -3.60 -6.82 -3.18
N ALA A 40 -3.40 -5.61 -3.72
CA ALA A 40 -3.58 -4.39 -2.97
C ALA A 40 -5.00 -4.25 -2.45
N LEU A 41 -5.99 -4.49 -3.31
CA LEU A 41 -7.39 -4.41 -2.91
C LEU A 41 -7.70 -5.42 -1.81
N ALA A 42 -7.27 -6.66 -1.98
CA ALA A 42 -7.47 -7.70 -0.97
C ALA A 42 -6.82 -7.34 0.37
N LEU A 43 -5.60 -6.83 0.33
CA LEU A 43 -4.86 -6.41 1.52
C LEU A 43 -5.57 -5.27 2.24
N ILE A 44 -6.01 -4.25 1.51
CA ILE A 44 -6.70 -3.11 2.09
C ILE A 44 -8.01 -3.54 2.73
N GLN A 45 -8.78 -4.37 2.06
CA GLN A 45 -10.06 -4.85 2.59
C GLN A 45 -9.86 -5.72 3.85
N LYS A 46 -8.80 -6.49 3.88
CA LYS A 46 -8.49 -7.37 5.00
C LYS A 46 -7.98 -6.61 6.22
N THR A 47 -7.08 -5.65 6.01
CA THR A 47 -6.37 -4.98 7.10
C THR A 47 -7.00 -3.66 7.50
N LYS A 48 -7.76 -3.03 6.63
CA LYS A 48 -8.39 -1.71 6.85
C LYS A 48 -7.38 -0.71 7.40
N PRO A 49 -6.33 -0.39 6.63
CA PRO A 49 -5.26 0.49 7.10
C PRO A 49 -5.70 1.94 7.21
N ASN A 50 -4.95 2.72 7.97
CA ASN A 50 -5.16 4.16 8.08
C ASN A 50 -4.51 4.93 6.92
N LEU A 51 -3.46 4.35 6.31
CA LEU A 51 -2.68 5.01 5.27
C LEU A 51 -2.27 3.97 4.22
N VAL A 52 -2.33 4.38 2.95
CA VAL A 52 -1.92 3.53 1.82
C VAL A 52 -0.93 4.30 0.96
N PHE A 53 0.27 3.73 0.77
CA PHE A 53 1.21 4.19 -0.26
C PHE A 53 0.89 3.41 -1.53
N MET A 54 0.41 4.10 -2.56
CA MET A 54 -0.15 3.45 -3.75
C MET A 54 0.56 3.89 -5.02
N ASP A 55 1.10 2.93 -5.77
CA ASP A 55 1.53 3.15 -7.14
C ASP A 55 0.31 3.00 -8.05
N ILE A 56 0.04 4.01 -8.88
CA ILE A 56 -1.13 4.00 -9.75
C ILE A 56 -0.93 3.18 -11.04
N HIS A 57 0.29 2.72 -11.29
CA HIS A 57 0.62 1.96 -12.50
C HIS A 57 1.02 0.51 -12.20
N MET A 58 0.25 -0.17 -11.36
CA MET A 58 0.50 -1.58 -11.04
C MET A 58 -0.15 -2.51 -12.08
N PRO A 59 0.43 -3.72 -12.28
CA PRO A 59 -0.19 -4.71 -13.17
C PRO A 59 -1.55 -5.18 -12.64
N TYR A 60 -2.38 -5.68 -13.55
CA TYR A 60 -3.74 -6.22 -13.36
C TYR A 60 -4.79 -5.16 -13.07
N MET A 61 -4.53 -4.27 -12.15
CA MET A 61 -5.47 -3.21 -11.77
C MET A 61 -4.64 -2.01 -11.32
N ASP A 62 -4.83 -0.84 -11.92
CA ASP A 62 -4.07 0.34 -11.52
C ASP A 62 -4.61 0.95 -10.21
N GLY A 63 -3.85 1.92 -9.66
CA GLY A 63 -4.20 2.54 -8.40
C GLY A 63 -5.55 3.23 -8.41
N PHE A 64 -5.94 3.81 -9.54
CA PHE A 64 -7.24 4.47 -9.66
C PHE A 64 -8.38 3.45 -9.59
N GLN A 65 -8.22 2.29 -10.23
CA GLN A 65 -9.21 1.22 -10.18
C GLN A 65 -9.36 0.66 -8.75
N VAL A 66 -8.25 0.52 -8.04
CA VAL A 66 -8.28 0.08 -6.64
C VAL A 66 -9.06 1.07 -5.78
N ILE A 67 -8.78 2.35 -5.93
CA ILE A 67 -9.46 3.41 -5.17
C ILE A 67 -10.95 3.40 -5.46
N GLN A 68 -11.36 3.30 -6.74
CA GLN A 68 -12.76 3.23 -7.10
C GLN A 68 -13.45 2.02 -6.49
N SER A 69 -12.78 0.86 -6.49
CA SER A 69 -13.34 -0.35 -5.91
C SER A 69 -13.59 -0.20 -4.41
N ILE A 70 -12.70 0.48 -3.72
CA ILE A 70 -12.85 0.74 -2.28
C ILE A 70 -14.01 1.71 -2.02
N GLU A 71 -14.12 2.77 -2.80
CA GLU A 71 -15.17 3.78 -2.64
C GLU A 71 -16.57 3.21 -2.91
N ASN A 72 -16.66 2.18 -3.73
CA ASN A 72 -17.92 1.56 -4.09
C ASN A 72 -18.32 0.40 -3.17
N CYS A 73 -17.54 0.15 -2.14
CA CYS A 73 -17.84 -0.92 -1.18
C CYS A 73 -18.75 -0.46 -0.06
#